data_68f75138db3f91dedb3cad30f2df4722
#
_entry.id   68f75138db3f91dedb3cad30f2df4722
#
_cell.length_a   1.000
_cell.length_b   1.000
_cell.length_c   1.000
_cell.angle_alpha   90.00
_cell.angle_beta   90.00
_cell.angle_gamma   90.00
#
_symmetry.space_group_name_H-M   'P 1'
#
loop_
_entity.id
_entity.type
_entity.pdbx_description
1 polymer ?
#
loop_
_entity_poly.entity_id
_entity_poly.type
_entity_poly.pdbx_seq_one_letter_code
_entity_poly.pdbx_strand_id
1 'polypeptide(L)'
;MASMVKKLDKQWSELVKIRAGNKCEVCGKTREQTQLNSHHIIGRTNRNTRWDLRNGCSLCVQHHKFGKQSAHEDYVWFDEWLKKYRKEDLEYLNSIKNTIKKWLPSEKQELIEEFNLMLKEQ
;
A
#
# COMPACT_ATOMS: atom_id res chain seq x y z
N MET A 1 -19.64 13.20 3.05
CA MET A 1 -19.61 12.06 2.42
C MET A 1 -18.43 11.15 2.64
N ALA A 2 -18.73 9.93 2.91
CA ALA A 2 -17.75 8.88 3.08
C ALA A 2 -16.80 8.80 1.89
N SER A 3 -17.12 9.57 0.88
CA SER A 3 -16.41 9.61 -0.39
C SER A 3 -14.94 10.00 -0.30
N MET A 4 -14.53 10.85 0.66
CA MET A 4 -13.11 11.22 0.75
C MET A 4 -12.24 10.04 1.14
N VAL A 5 -12.64 9.28 2.16
CA VAL A 5 -11.89 8.11 2.60
C VAL A 5 -11.86 7.05 1.49
N LYS A 6 -13.00 6.76 0.88
CA LYS A 6 -13.07 5.79 -0.23
C LYS A 6 -12.23 6.22 -1.41
N LYS A 7 -12.27 7.51 -1.73
CA LYS A 7 -11.49 8.05 -2.85
C LYS A 7 -9.99 7.91 -2.57
N LEU A 8 -9.55 8.28 -1.38
CA LEU A 8 -8.15 8.13 -0.98
C LEU A 8 -7.69 6.68 -1.00
N ASP A 9 -8.52 5.77 -0.50
CA ASP A 9 -8.20 4.34 -0.52
C ASP A 9 -8.00 3.84 -1.96
N LYS A 10 -8.88 4.26 -2.87
CA LYS A 10 -8.80 3.88 -4.28
C LYS A 10 -7.57 4.47 -4.96
N GLN A 11 -7.32 5.75 -4.74
CA GLN A 11 -6.14 6.43 -5.31
C GLN A 11 -4.84 5.80 -4.79
N TRP A 12 -4.76 5.58 -3.48
CA TRP A 12 -3.61 4.96 -2.85
C TRP A 12 -3.35 3.57 -3.45
N SER A 13 -4.41 2.77 -3.57
CA SER A 13 -4.29 1.41 -4.13
C SER A 13 -3.74 1.42 -5.55
N GLU A 14 -4.21 2.33 -6.38
CA GLU A 14 -3.74 2.45 -7.77
C GLU A 14 -2.29 2.94 -7.82
N LEU A 15 -1.94 3.92 -7.02
CA LEU A 15 -0.58 4.46 -6.96
C LEU A 15 0.44 3.44 -6.43
N VAL A 16 0.04 2.60 -5.48
CA VAL A 16 0.89 1.52 -4.98
C VAL A 16 1.24 0.54 -6.11
N LYS A 17 0.26 0.19 -6.94
CA LYS A 17 0.49 -0.69 -8.09
C LYS A 17 1.40 -0.04 -9.13
N ILE A 18 1.16 1.23 -9.44
CA ILE A 18 1.99 1.99 -10.38
C ILE A 18 3.43 2.08 -9.87
N ARG A 19 3.61 2.37 -8.59
CA ARG A 19 4.94 2.44 -7.96
C ARG A 19 5.71 1.13 -8.11
N ALA A 20 5.01 0.00 -8.10
CA ALA A 20 5.60 -1.33 -8.29
C ALA A 20 5.77 -1.71 -9.77
N GLY A 21 5.49 -0.81 -10.70
CA GLY A 21 5.57 -1.11 -12.13
C GLY A 21 4.41 -1.97 -12.62
N ASN A 22 3.26 -1.92 -11.95
CA ASN A 22 2.06 -2.68 -12.27
C ASN A 22 2.29 -4.20 -12.28
N LYS A 23 3.02 -4.65 -11.29
CA LYS A 23 3.31 -6.09 -11.14
C LYS A 23 3.44 -6.47 -9.67
N CYS A 24 3.37 -7.76 -9.39
CA CYS A 24 3.60 -8.30 -8.06
C CYS A 24 5.07 -8.07 -7.66
N GLU A 25 5.30 -7.50 -6.50
CA GLU A 25 6.66 -7.22 -6.03
C GLU A 25 7.43 -8.49 -5.67
N VAL A 26 6.74 -9.59 -5.39
CA VAL A 26 7.38 -10.85 -5.01
C VAL A 26 7.75 -11.69 -6.25
N CYS A 27 6.82 -11.90 -7.17
CA CYS A 27 7.04 -12.82 -8.30
C CYS A 27 7.08 -12.15 -9.68
N GLY A 28 6.77 -10.87 -9.77
CA GLY A 28 6.84 -10.13 -11.01
C GLY A 28 5.69 -10.34 -11.99
N LYS A 29 4.65 -11.10 -11.64
CA LYS A 29 3.48 -11.27 -12.51
C LYS A 29 2.79 -9.93 -12.72
N THR A 30 2.41 -9.66 -13.97
CA THR A 30 1.80 -8.41 -14.38
C THR A 30 0.27 -8.45 -14.24
N ARG A 31 -0.38 -7.30 -14.47
CA ARG A 31 -1.86 -7.19 -14.48
C ARG A 31 -2.52 -8.12 -15.49
N GLU A 32 -1.86 -8.40 -16.61
CA GLU A 32 -2.40 -9.30 -17.62
C GLU A 32 -2.37 -10.76 -17.18
N GLN A 33 -1.47 -11.09 -16.26
CA GLN A 33 -1.27 -12.46 -15.80
C GLN A 33 -2.05 -12.79 -14.54
N THR A 34 -2.37 -11.78 -13.73
CA THR A 34 -3.03 -11.97 -12.44
C THR A 34 -3.71 -10.70 -12.00
N GLN A 35 -4.67 -10.82 -11.10
CA GLN A 35 -5.18 -9.66 -10.37
C GLN A 35 -4.13 -9.20 -9.38
N LEU A 36 -3.86 -7.90 -9.35
CA LEU A 36 -2.96 -7.30 -8.36
C LEU A 36 -3.78 -6.66 -7.24
N ASN A 37 -3.31 -6.84 -6.03
CA ASN A 37 -3.89 -6.23 -4.83
C ASN A 37 -2.86 -5.35 -4.15
N SER A 38 -3.29 -4.20 -3.65
CA SER A 38 -2.43 -3.32 -2.88
C SER A 38 -2.59 -3.66 -1.40
N HIS A 39 -1.54 -4.24 -0.83
CA HIS A 39 -1.54 -4.69 0.57
C HIS A 39 -0.97 -3.59 1.46
N HIS A 40 -1.67 -3.29 2.56
CA HIS A 40 -1.15 -2.40 3.60
C HIS A 40 -0.13 -3.15 4.46
N ILE A 41 1.10 -2.67 4.49
CA ILE A 41 2.15 -3.27 5.34
C ILE A 41 1.77 -3.12 6.81
N ILE A 42 1.42 -1.91 7.22
CA ILE A 42 0.78 -1.66 8.51
C ILE A 42 -0.70 -1.48 8.24
N GLY A 43 -1.55 -2.18 8.96
CA GLY A 43 -2.98 -2.22 8.71
C GLY A 43 -3.64 -0.85 8.60
N ARG A 44 -4.68 -0.75 7.80
CA ARG A 44 -5.33 0.53 7.47
C ARG A 44 -6.01 1.24 8.65
N THR A 45 -6.11 0.59 9.80
CA THR A 45 -6.60 1.26 11.01
C THR A 45 -5.58 2.25 11.57
N ASN A 46 -4.31 2.12 11.18
CA ASN A 46 -3.27 3.06 11.55
C ASN A 46 -3.35 4.30 10.65
N ARG A 47 -3.81 5.41 11.19
CA ARG A 47 -4.05 6.64 10.44
C ARG A 47 -2.78 7.29 9.90
N ASN A 48 -1.66 7.12 10.58
CA ASN A 48 -0.39 7.71 10.15
C ASN A 48 0.12 7.12 8.85
N THR A 49 -0.21 5.86 8.59
CA THR A 49 0.36 5.10 7.49
C THR A 49 -0.65 4.69 6.43
N ARG A 50 -1.96 4.87 6.71
CA ARG A 50 -3.03 4.37 5.83
C ARG A 50 -2.88 4.77 4.37
N TRP A 51 -2.56 6.03 4.10
CA TRP A 51 -2.43 6.54 2.73
C TRP A 51 -1.00 6.87 2.35
N ASP A 52 -0.03 6.43 3.13
CA ASP A 52 1.38 6.56 2.80
C ASP A 52 1.72 5.52 1.73
N LEU A 53 2.27 5.98 0.61
CA LEU A 53 2.62 5.08 -0.50
C LEU A 53 3.70 4.07 -0.12
N ARG A 54 4.56 4.41 0.82
CA ARG A 54 5.59 3.49 1.33
C ARG A 54 4.99 2.36 2.16
N ASN A 55 3.73 2.51 2.60
CA ASN A 55 3.00 1.49 3.35
C ASN A 55 2.28 0.49 2.45
N GLY A 56 2.50 0.56 1.15
CA GLY A 56 1.83 -0.31 0.20
C GLY A 56 2.77 -1.31 -0.45
N CYS A 57 2.25 -2.48 -0.73
CA CYS A 57 2.96 -3.53 -1.45
C CYS A 57 2.00 -4.13 -2.47
N SER A 58 2.39 -4.09 -3.75
CA SER A 58 1.60 -4.69 -4.83
C SER A 58 1.86 -6.18 -4.88
N LEU A 59 0.83 -6.99 -4.71
CA LEU A 59 0.94 -8.45 -4.64
C LEU A 59 -0.11 -9.10 -5.54
N CYS A 60 0.27 -10.20 -6.20
CA CYS A 60 -0.68 -11.04 -6.90
C CYS A 60 -1.56 -11.78 -5.88
N VAL A 61 -2.67 -12.37 -6.34
CA VAL A 61 -3.59 -13.04 -5.42
C VAL A 61 -2.93 -14.16 -4.63
N GLN A 62 -1.98 -14.87 -5.22
CA GLN A 62 -1.27 -15.95 -4.53
C GLN A 62 -0.38 -15.44 -3.40
N HIS A 63 0.38 -14.39 -3.64
CA HIS A 63 1.27 -13.80 -2.62
C HIS A 63 0.55 -12.88 -1.65
N HIS A 64 -0.68 -12.47 -1.96
CA HIS A 64 -1.49 -11.68 -1.06
C HIS A 64 -2.30 -12.55 -0.09
N LYS A 65 -3.05 -13.54 -0.58
CA LYS A 65 -4.00 -14.31 0.24
C LYS A 65 -3.95 -15.83 0.08
N PHE A 66 -3.88 -16.33 -1.16
CA PHE A 66 -4.23 -17.73 -1.44
C PHE A 66 -3.06 -18.70 -1.47
N GLY A 67 -1.85 -18.24 -1.70
CA GLY A 67 -0.68 -19.10 -1.69
C GLY A 67 -0.18 -19.39 -0.28
N LYS A 68 0.64 -20.44 -0.15
CA LYS A 68 1.28 -20.77 1.13
C LYS A 68 2.21 -19.64 1.57
N GLN A 69 2.97 -19.09 0.64
CA GLN A 69 3.80 -17.90 0.90
C GLN A 69 3.02 -16.67 0.46
N SER A 70 2.17 -16.18 1.36
CA SER A 70 1.37 -14.98 1.12
C SER A 70 1.37 -14.11 2.36
N ALA A 71 1.11 -12.81 2.16
CA ALA A 71 1.10 -11.85 3.25
C ALA A 71 0.08 -12.21 4.34
N HIS A 72 -1.07 -12.78 3.96
CA HIS A 72 -2.13 -13.13 4.91
C HIS A 72 -1.98 -14.53 5.51
N GLU A 73 -1.49 -15.51 4.75
CA GLU A 73 -1.35 -16.88 5.24
C GLU A 73 -0.06 -17.10 6.02
N ASP A 74 1.01 -16.38 5.65
CA ASP A 74 2.30 -16.55 6.30
C ASP A 74 2.95 -15.18 6.51
N TYR A 75 2.46 -14.47 7.53
CA TYR A 75 2.97 -13.13 7.81
C TYR A 75 4.43 -13.15 8.27
N VAL A 76 4.90 -14.27 8.84
CA VAL A 76 6.32 -14.39 9.25
C VAL A 76 7.23 -14.37 8.02
N TRP A 77 6.86 -15.13 6.99
CA TRP A 77 7.57 -15.12 5.72
C TRP A 77 7.54 -13.72 5.11
N PHE A 78 6.38 -13.08 5.12
CA PHE A 78 6.21 -11.76 4.52
C PHE A 78 7.04 -10.70 5.26
N ASP A 79 7.07 -10.75 6.59
CA ASP A 79 7.88 -9.85 7.40
C ASP A 79 9.36 -9.98 7.07
N GLU A 80 9.86 -11.21 6.94
CA GLU A 80 11.24 -11.47 6.53
C GLU A 80 11.52 -10.95 5.13
N TRP A 81 10.55 -11.14 4.20
CA TRP A 81 10.66 -10.63 2.84
C TRP A 81 10.75 -9.10 2.84
N LEU A 82 9.93 -8.42 3.64
CA LEU A 82 9.96 -6.96 3.77
C LEU A 82 11.30 -6.48 4.31
N LYS A 83 11.84 -7.14 5.32
CA LYS A 83 13.14 -6.80 5.90
C LYS A 83 14.27 -6.90 4.89
N LYS A 84 14.14 -7.81 3.93
CA LYS A 84 15.15 -8.00 2.90
C LYS A 84 15.00 -7.01 1.75
N TYR A 85 13.78 -6.80 1.27
CA TYR A 85 13.54 -6.05 0.03
C TYR A 85 12.95 -4.65 0.24
N ARG A 86 12.38 -4.38 1.39
CA ARG A 86 11.72 -3.11 1.70
C ARG A 86 12.20 -2.56 3.06
N LYS A 87 13.45 -2.80 3.38
CA LYS A 87 14.04 -2.43 4.68
C LYS A 87 13.86 -0.95 5.02
N GLU A 88 14.19 -0.07 4.09
CA GLU A 88 14.11 1.38 4.32
C GLU A 88 12.68 1.85 4.56
N ASP A 89 11.74 1.31 3.77
CA ASP A 89 10.32 1.62 3.95
C ASP A 89 9.83 1.11 5.30
N LEU A 90 10.24 -0.08 5.69
CA LEU A 90 9.84 -0.66 6.97
C LEU A 90 10.37 0.17 8.15
N GLU A 91 11.61 0.59 8.10
CA GLU A 91 12.20 1.44 9.12
C GLU A 91 11.47 2.79 9.25
N TYR A 92 11.18 3.41 8.11
CA TYR A 92 10.41 4.64 8.05
C TYR A 92 9.03 4.49 8.67
N LEU A 93 8.30 3.45 8.25
CA LEU A 93 6.95 3.18 8.76
C LEU A 93 6.96 2.94 10.27
N ASN A 94 7.94 2.20 10.76
CA ASN A 94 8.07 1.93 12.19
C ASN A 94 8.35 3.20 12.98
N SER A 95 9.00 4.19 12.37
CA SER A 95 9.31 5.46 13.04
C SER A 95 8.08 6.36 13.21
N ILE A 96 7.05 6.20 12.35
CA ILE A 96 5.88 7.08 12.37
C ILE A 96 4.58 6.42 12.85
N LYS A 97 4.53 5.09 12.89
CA LYS A 97 3.27 4.36 13.15
C LYS A 97 2.62 4.66 14.51
N ASN A 98 3.43 5.04 15.50
CA ASN A 98 2.94 5.28 16.85
C ASN A 98 2.67 6.75 17.16
N THR A 99 2.84 7.65 16.20
CA THR A 99 2.51 9.05 16.38
C THR A 99 0.99 9.21 16.32
N ILE A 100 0.46 10.25 16.96
CA ILE A 100 -0.98 10.52 16.93
C ILE A 100 -1.29 11.34 15.68
N LYS A 101 -2.20 10.84 14.84
CA LYS A 101 -2.61 11.53 13.63
C LYS A 101 -4.13 11.59 13.54
N LYS A 102 -4.63 12.80 13.32
CA LYS A 102 -6.05 13.02 13.05
C LYS A 102 -6.15 13.77 11.73
N TRP A 103 -6.72 13.12 10.73
CA TRP A 103 -6.87 13.74 9.41
C TRP A 103 -8.05 14.73 9.41
N LEU A 104 -7.75 16.00 9.21
CA LEU A 104 -8.77 17.02 9.01
C LEU A 104 -9.34 16.93 7.60
N PRO A 105 -10.61 17.34 7.37
CA PRO A 105 -11.19 17.31 6.02
C PRO A 105 -10.33 18.07 4.98
N SER A 106 -9.76 19.22 5.35
CA SER A 106 -8.89 19.98 4.47
C SER A 106 -7.62 19.22 4.09
N GLU A 107 -7.05 18.49 5.03
CA GLU A 107 -5.86 17.67 4.78
C GLU A 107 -6.16 16.51 3.85
N LYS A 108 -7.32 15.88 4.01
CA LYS A 108 -7.76 14.82 3.09
C LYS A 108 -7.96 15.36 1.69
N GLN A 109 -8.56 16.54 1.57
CA GLN A 109 -8.77 17.17 0.27
C GLN A 109 -7.45 17.50 -0.42
N GLU A 110 -6.49 18.03 0.32
CA GLU A 110 -5.15 18.31 -0.20
C GLU A 110 -4.47 17.04 -0.71
N LEU A 111 -4.58 15.94 0.03
CA LEU A 111 -4.00 14.66 -0.37
C LEU A 111 -4.70 14.11 -1.63
N ILE A 112 -6.03 14.23 -1.72
CA ILE A 112 -6.79 13.83 -2.91
C ILE A 112 -6.26 14.57 -4.14
N GLU A 113 -6.04 15.88 -4.02
CA GLU A 113 -5.53 16.71 -5.12
C GLU A 113 -4.11 16.30 -5.51
N GLU A 114 -3.26 16.05 -4.54
CA GLU A 114 -1.89 15.56 -4.78
C GLU A 114 -1.91 14.22 -5.51
N PHE A 115 -2.72 13.28 -5.05
CA PHE A 115 -2.85 11.97 -5.70
C PHE A 115 -3.43 12.06 -7.10
N ASN A 116 -4.38 12.98 -7.33
CA ASN A 116 -4.90 13.22 -8.67
C ASN A 116 -3.80 13.65 -9.64
N LEU A 117 -2.91 14.54 -9.19
CA LEU A 117 -1.78 14.98 -10.01
C LEU A 117 -0.83 13.82 -10.30
N MET A 118 -0.52 13.02 -9.30
CA MET A 118 0.37 11.86 -9.48
C MET A 118 -0.22 10.85 -10.47
N LEU A 119 -1.53 10.61 -10.40
CA LEU A 119 -2.21 9.68 -11.31
C LEU A 119 -2.24 10.21 -12.75
N LYS A 120 -2.32 11.51 -12.94
CA LYS A 120 -2.31 12.14 -14.29
C LYS A 120 -0.95 12.03 -14.96
N GLU A 121 0.12 11.92 -14.21
CA GLU A 121 1.48 11.84 -14.74
C GLU A 121 1.83 10.47 -15.31
N GLN A 122 0.94 9.48 -15.16
CA GLN A 122 1.19 8.10 -15.62
C GLN A 122 0.77 7.87 -17.07
#